data_1126960792908b18382fc846fb5cdbfc
#
_entry.id   1126960792908b18382fc846fb5cdbfc
#
_cell.length_a   1.000
_cell.length_b   1.000
_cell.length_c   1.000
_cell.angle_alpha   90.00
_cell.angle_beta   90.00
_cell.angle_gamma   90.00
#
_symmetry.space_group_name_H-M   'P 1'
#
loop_
_entity.id
_entity.type
_entity.pdbx_description
1 polymer ?
#
loop_
_entity_poly.entity_id
_entity_poly.type
_entity_poly.pdbx_seq_one_letter_code
_entity_poly.pdbx_strand_id
1 'polypeptide(L)'
;MRVEVICDREGFWLKPHCDIKEKLMSGLIFVNNTNESEELGTDFYNEKLEKVKTVPYKHNYGYLFTSGPNTWHGMEKKKIVKERRCIQVNYVTFETDWKVE
;
A
#
# COMPACT_ATOMS: atom_id res chain seq x y z
N MET A 1 -1.25 -3.66 16.99
CA MET A 1 -1.43 -3.97 15.56
C MET A 1 -2.76 -3.44 15.07
N ARG A 2 -2.79 -2.87 13.88
CA ARG A 2 -4.03 -2.40 13.25
C ARG A 2 -4.24 -3.12 11.94
N VAL A 3 -5.48 -3.53 11.69
CA VAL A 3 -5.88 -4.19 10.45
C VAL A 3 -7.05 -3.42 9.85
N GLU A 4 -6.94 -3.05 8.59
CA GLU A 4 -7.95 -2.25 7.90
C GLU A 4 -8.27 -2.85 6.53
N VAL A 5 -9.53 -2.72 6.13
CA VAL A 5 -9.94 -3.10 4.77
C VAL A 5 -10.01 -1.83 3.94
N ILE A 6 -9.34 -1.85 2.80
CA ILE A 6 -9.22 -0.70 1.91
C ILE A 6 -9.88 -1.04 0.57
N CYS A 7 -10.61 -0.08 0.03
CA CYS A 7 -11.23 -0.18 -1.28
C CYS A 7 -10.96 1.10 -2.06
N ASP A 8 -10.12 1.01 -3.08
CA ASP A 8 -9.76 2.14 -3.92
C ASP A 8 -10.50 2.05 -5.26
N ARG A 9 -10.95 3.18 -5.74
CA ARG A 9 -11.73 3.26 -6.99
C ARG A 9 -11.04 4.14 -8.01
N GLU A 10 -11.61 4.23 -9.20
CA GLU A 10 -11.05 5.03 -10.28
C GLU A 10 -10.71 6.45 -9.81
N GLY A 11 -9.54 6.90 -10.22
CA GLY A 11 -9.01 8.20 -9.81
C GLY A 11 -8.10 8.17 -8.60
N PHE A 12 -8.05 7.05 -7.87
CA PHE A 12 -7.16 6.91 -6.73
C PHE A 12 -5.69 6.90 -7.18
N TRP A 13 -4.87 7.64 -6.45
CA TRP A 13 -3.43 7.58 -6.56
C TRP A 13 -2.82 7.99 -5.23
N LEU A 14 -1.58 7.61 -5.02
CA LEU A 14 -0.87 7.91 -3.79
C LEU A 14 0.56 8.30 -4.15
N LYS A 15 0.94 9.54 -3.82
CA LYS A 15 2.29 10.01 -4.11
C LYS A 15 3.33 9.23 -3.30
N PRO A 16 4.56 9.13 -3.77
CA PRO A 16 5.63 8.48 -3.00
C PRO A 16 5.77 9.11 -1.62
N HIS A 17 5.82 8.27 -0.61
CA HIS A 17 5.96 8.69 0.78
C HIS A 17 6.57 7.57 1.60
N CYS A 18 7.06 7.94 2.78
CA CYS A 18 7.40 6.97 3.82
C CYS A 18 6.33 7.03 4.89
N ASP A 19 6.11 5.91 5.57
CA ASP A 19 5.16 5.87 6.67
C ASP A 19 5.68 6.69 7.86
N ILE A 20 4.78 7.05 8.76
CA ILE A 20 5.15 7.74 9.99
C ILE A 20 6.10 6.86 10.81
N LYS A 21 7.02 7.49 11.54
CA LYS A 21 8.06 6.77 12.29
C LYS A 21 7.51 5.85 13.37
N GLU A 22 6.29 6.06 13.82
CA GLU A 22 5.63 5.23 14.82
C GLU A 22 5.17 3.89 14.26
N LYS A 23 5.10 3.74 12.95
CA LYS A 23 4.83 2.46 12.32
C LYS A 23 6.12 1.65 12.25
N LEU A 24 6.15 0.50 12.90
CA LEU A 24 7.31 -0.40 12.88
C LEU A 24 7.30 -1.26 11.61
N MET A 25 6.14 -1.73 11.21
CA MET A 25 5.95 -2.57 10.03
C MET A 25 4.66 -2.20 9.34
N SER A 26 4.69 -2.26 8.02
CA SER A 26 3.50 -2.04 7.19
C SER A 26 3.41 -3.12 6.13
N GLY A 27 2.21 -3.54 5.82
CA GLY A 27 1.98 -4.51 4.77
C GLY A 27 0.59 -4.41 4.19
N LEU A 28 0.46 -4.96 3.00
CA LEU A 28 -0.83 -5.11 2.31
C LEU A 28 -0.98 -6.53 1.81
N ILE A 29 -2.18 -7.04 1.89
CA ILE A 29 -2.59 -8.27 1.22
C ILE A 29 -3.63 -7.87 0.18
N PHE A 30 -3.36 -8.18 -1.08
CA PHE A 30 -4.24 -7.81 -2.17
C PHE A 30 -5.40 -8.80 -2.31
N VAL A 31 -6.59 -8.27 -2.58
CA VAL A 31 -7.79 -9.07 -2.81
C VAL A 31 -8.30 -8.75 -4.21
N ASN A 32 -7.67 -9.36 -5.20
CA ASN A 32 -8.02 -9.16 -6.60
C ASN A 32 -9.01 -10.23 -7.07
N ASN A 33 -10.24 -10.11 -6.61
CA ASN A 33 -11.31 -11.07 -6.95
C ASN A 33 -12.21 -10.57 -8.10
N THR A 34 -11.88 -9.44 -8.71
CA THR A 34 -12.62 -8.88 -9.83
C THR A 34 -11.80 -8.84 -11.12
N ASN A 35 -10.65 -9.52 -11.12
CA ASN A 35 -9.78 -9.63 -12.27
C ASN A 35 -9.25 -8.28 -12.78
N GLU A 36 -8.86 -7.41 -11.87
CA GLU A 36 -8.21 -6.15 -12.20
C GLU A 36 -6.78 -6.39 -12.68
N SER A 37 -6.20 -5.39 -13.36
CA SER A 37 -4.82 -5.45 -13.83
C SER A 37 -3.83 -5.61 -12.67
N GLU A 38 -2.81 -6.45 -12.86
CA GLU A 38 -1.76 -6.65 -11.86
C GLU A 38 -0.92 -5.40 -11.62
N GLU A 39 -0.91 -4.45 -12.54
CA GLU A 39 -0.18 -3.19 -12.35
C GLU A 39 -0.78 -2.29 -11.26
N LEU A 40 -1.96 -2.62 -10.72
CA LEU A 40 -2.61 -1.89 -9.64
C LEU A 40 -2.04 -2.21 -8.26
N GLY A 41 -0.88 -2.82 -8.18
CA GLY A 41 -0.21 -3.09 -6.91
C GLY A 41 0.37 -1.84 -6.26
N THR A 42 1.39 -2.03 -5.46
CA THR A 42 2.08 -0.93 -4.78
C THR A 42 3.42 -0.67 -5.46
N ASP A 43 3.69 0.59 -5.76
CA ASP A 43 4.95 1.02 -6.35
C ASP A 43 5.95 1.35 -5.25
N PHE A 44 7.18 0.90 -5.41
CA PHE A 44 8.30 1.23 -4.52
C PHE A 44 9.31 2.07 -5.27
N TYR A 45 9.90 3.02 -4.55
CA TYR A 45 10.78 4.04 -5.12
C TYR A 45 12.11 4.05 -4.40
N ASN A 46 13.15 4.52 -5.10
CA ASN A 46 14.45 4.78 -4.47
C ASN A 46 14.47 6.19 -3.85
N GLU A 47 15.62 6.60 -3.31
CA GLU A 47 15.77 7.90 -2.66
C GLU A 47 15.59 9.08 -3.63
N LYS A 48 15.79 8.85 -4.92
CA LYS A 48 15.56 9.86 -5.96
C LYS A 48 14.12 9.88 -6.44
N LEU A 49 13.24 9.11 -5.80
CA LEU A 49 11.83 8.95 -6.16
C LEU A 49 11.62 8.38 -7.56
N GLU A 50 12.56 7.54 -8.01
CA GLU A 50 12.41 6.76 -9.22
C GLU A 50 11.77 5.42 -8.88
N LYS A 51 10.78 5.03 -9.65
CA LYS A 51 10.11 3.75 -9.43
C LYS A 51 11.05 2.59 -9.77
N VAL A 52 11.32 1.74 -8.80
CA VAL A 52 12.23 0.61 -8.96
C VAL A 52 11.53 -0.74 -9.00
N LYS A 53 10.31 -0.81 -8.47
CA LYS A 53 9.56 -2.07 -8.39
C LYS A 53 8.07 -1.79 -8.16
N THR A 54 7.22 -2.63 -8.75
CA THR A 54 5.80 -2.71 -8.41
C THR A 54 5.50 -4.10 -7.89
N VAL A 55 4.99 -4.19 -6.68
CA VAL A 55 4.47 -5.46 -6.16
C VAL A 55 3.11 -5.69 -6.82
N PRO A 56 2.94 -6.78 -7.58
CA PRO A 56 1.75 -6.94 -8.42
C PRO A 56 0.47 -7.13 -7.63
N TYR A 57 -0.63 -6.61 -8.15
CA TYR A 57 -1.95 -6.77 -7.58
C TYR A 57 -2.52 -8.14 -7.94
N LYS A 58 -2.06 -9.17 -7.23
CA LYS A 58 -2.52 -10.54 -7.39
C LYS A 58 -3.36 -10.96 -6.19
N HIS A 59 -4.37 -11.78 -6.43
CA HIS A 59 -5.23 -12.27 -5.36
C HIS A 59 -4.43 -13.09 -4.33
N ASN A 60 -4.63 -12.80 -3.04
CA ASN A 60 -3.92 -13.42 -1.92
C ASN A 60 -2.39 -13.21 -1.94
N TYR A 61 -1.94 -12.21 -2.64
CA TYR A 61 -0.53 -11.85 -2.72
C TYR A 61 -0.32 -10.51 -2.02
N GLY A 62 0.82 -10.30 -1.45
CA GLY A 62 1.07 -9.05 -0.77
C GLY A 62 2.52 -8.85 -0.39
N TYR A 63 2.74 -7.91 0.51
CA TYR A 63 4.07 -7.59 0.99
C TYR A 63 4.01 -7.11 2.43
N LEU A 64 5.16 -7.20 3.09
CA LEU A 64 5.37 -6.66 4.42
C LEU A 64 6.77 -6.08 4.47
N PHE A 65 6.92 -4.90 5.03
CA PHE A 65 8.23 -4.27 5.20
C PHE A 65 8.33 -3.55 6.54
N THR A 66 9.56 -3.44 7.04
CA THR A 66 9.84 -2.59 8.19
C THR A 66 9.91 -1.14 7.72
N SER A 67 9.19 -0.27 8.41
CA SER A 67 9.15 1.14 8.06
C SER A 67 10.46 1.83 8.41
N GLY A 68 10.91 2.72 7.54
CA GLY A 68 12.12 3.48 7.76
C GLY A 68 12.15 4.72 6.88
N PRO A 69 13.19 5.56 7.01
CA PRO A 69 13.27 6.81 6.26
C PRO A 69 13.46 6.62 4.74
N ASN A 70 13.82 5.39 4.31
CA ASN A 70 14.10 5.09 2.91
C ASN A 70 13.07 4.15 2.28
N THR A 71 11.97 3.84 2.97
CA THR A 71 10.94 2.95 2.44
C THR A 71 9.87 3.74 1.66
N TRP A 72 10.29 4.36 0.58
CA TRP A 72 9.42 5.16 -0.27
C TRP A 72 8.48 4.26 -1.06
N HIS A 73 7.19 4.50 -0.94
CA HIS A 73 6.17 3.72 -1.65
C HIS A 73 4.96 4.57 -1.96
N GLY A 74 4.16 4.09 -2.88
CA GLY A 74 2.94 4.77 -3.31
C GLY A 74 2.26 4.01 -4.42
N MET A 75 1.46 4.71 -5.18
CA MET A 75 0.77 4.15 -6.32
C MET A 75 0.55 5.24 -7.35
N GLU A 76 1.15 5.08 -8.52
CA GLU A 76 0.90 5.98 -9.64
C GLU A 76 -0.57 5.90 -10.04
N LYS A 77 -1.08 6.96 -10.64
CA LYS A 77 -2.46 6.95 -11.13
C LYS A 77 -2.57 5.98 -12.30
N LYS A 78 -3.43 4.97 -12.13
CA LYS A 78 -3.67 3.92 -13.12
C LYS A 78 -5.17 3.71 -13.25
N LYS A 79 -5.58 3.06 -14.33
CA LYS A 79 -7.00 2.79 -14.54
C LYS A 79 -7.46 1.64 -13.64
N ILE A 80 -8.40 1.93 -12.76
CA ILE A 80 -9.09 0.95 -11.93
C ILE A 80 -10.47 0.77 -12.55
N VAL A 81 -10.78 -0.44 -13.04
CA VAL A 81 -12.04 -0.69 -13.75
C VAL A 81 -13.21 -0.76 -12.78
N LYS A 82 -13.06 -1.52 -11.70
CA LYS A 82 -14.08 -1.64 -10.65
C LYS A 82 -13.56 -1.10 -9.34
N GLU A 83 -12.65 -1.83 -8.72
CA GLU A 83 -12.07 -1.42 -7.44
C GLU A 83 -10.82 -2.22 -7.13
N ARG A 84 -9.93 -1.61 -6.36
CA ARG A 84 -8.72 -2.23 -5.84
C ARG A 84 -8.92 -2.47 -4.35
N ARG A 85 -8.94 -3.72 -3.94
CA ARG A 85 -9.19 -4.11 -2.55
C ARG A 85 -7.93 -4.63 -1.90
N CYS A 86 -7.69 -4.19 -0.68
CA CYS A 86 -6.52 -4.59 0.09
C CYS A 86 -6.90 -4.76 1.56
N ILE A 87 -6.16 -5.63 2.24
CA ILE A 87 -6.16 -5.69 3.70
C ILE A 87 -4.84 -5.09 4.15
N GLN A 88 -4.89 -4.00 4.90
CA GLN A 88 -3.71 -3.34 5.41
C GLN A 88 -3.41 -3.81 6.83
N VAL A 89 -2.15 -4.14 7.09
CA VAL A 89 -1.68 -4.54 8.42
C VAL A 89 -0.57 -3.60 8.84
N ASN A 90 -0.71 -2.99 10.00
CA ASN A 90 0.28 -2.07 10.54
C ASN A 90 0.62 -2.43 11.97
N TYR A 91 1.91 -2.44 12.30
CA TYR A 91 2.41 -2.53 13.66
C TYR A 91 2.87 -1.14 14.08
N VAL A 92 2.37 -0.67 15.22
CA VAL A 92 2.69 0.67 15.75
C VAL A 92 3.32 0.55 17.12
N THR A 93 4.07 1.59 17.54
CA THR A 93 4.82 1.59 18.81
C THR A 93 3.98 1.99 20.02
N PHE A 94 2.74 2.42 19.82
CA PHE A 94 1.92 2.95 20.89
C PHE A 94 0.45 2.61 20.66
N GLU A 95 -0.32 2.60 21.73
CA GLU A 95 -1.76 2.63 21.61
C GLU A 95 -2.18 3.99 21.10
N THR A 96 -3.06 4.02 20.16
CA THR A 96 -3.38 5.25 19.49
C THR A 96 -4.86 5.32 19.14
N ASP A 97 -5.39 6.51 19.24
CA ASP A 97 -6.65 6.88 18.64
C ASP A 97 -6.46 7.39 17.20
N TRP A 98 -5.32 7.08 16.62
CA TRP A 98 -5.01 7.33 15.23
C TRP A 98 -6.17 6.92 14.34
N LYS A 99 -6.69 7.88 13.62
CA LYS A 99 -7.86 7.66 12.79
C LYS A 99 -7.51 6.91 11.53
N VAL A 100 -8.40 6.01 11.18
CA VAL A 100 -8.35 5.34 9.88
C VAL A 100 -8.75 6.34 8.81
N GLU A 101 -7.93 6.49 7.81
CA GLU A 101 -8.18 7.39 6.70
C GLU A 101 -8.47 6.61 5.42
#